data_1192c3c60f36137612c9266ce9d097d1
#
_entry.id   1192c3c60f36137612c9266ce9d097d1
#
_cell.length_a   1.000
_cell.length_b   1.000
_cell.length_c   1.000
_cell.angle_alpha   90.00
_cell.angle_beta   90.00
_cell.angle_gamma   90.00
#
_symmetry.space_group_name_H-M   'P 1'
#
loop_
_entity.id
_entity.type
_entity.pdbx_description
1 polymer ?
#
loop_
_entity_poly.entity_id
_entity_poly.type
_entity_poly.pdbx_seq_one_letter_code
_entity_poly.pdbx_strand_id
1 'polypeptide(L)'
;MLARCRAAPAGAPRLAQQTRTLFGLFKRRTPTKVPDATAARPPILEQDDLFHKLSESPIPAMRARGERIRTLAPCPVSMAKYGIRRLVNYECPECGWPTHYSREMWLEDTEHAQYVPRLREANEDEHDLRSGRPMTEFQLPREQPSEEVVNLSGWDQLFYTRNFPSIDSERSKRHVSKLLTFPMTIVGALHENSPYTRRSSRLTHEGLRSLAPLRQTLHPELGATPSMDPVRIFVVGARAEATLPPEVWRQIEYNFPKVPIHVVMIGPEAPIQPKNAPSPWNSPSYKERAVNFPFPARSIAVSPGLTLTAIQATYERVHPYLEPFDPYTDVFFAFAPGFGFPSEIAVEESARLRAEEREDERKMQAARDTFYAKNAPVPGESTEPTEGAIPNSGYRPSEVAKNPAGGDTPAAEPDPEVMAFRPKQGNFTSLQAAPIVQAQREWAQSLGQILSTRCPLYISGFSPADVERDVLAFESVDGVSGEFDWLLTPGENAFSSQQWAIADFDTRIAVKA
;
A
#
# COMPACT_ATOMS: atom_id res chain seq x y z
N MET A 1 7.40 2.79 12.54
CA MET A 1 7.22 4.12 11.92
C MET A 1 6.01 4.11 11.03
N LEU A 2 5.09 5.01 11.18
CA LEU A 2 3.73 4.88 10.64
C LEU A 2 3.38 6.01 9.70
N ALA A 3 3.04 5.66 8.47
CA ALA A 3 2.53 6.61 7.50
C ALA A 3 1.04 6.90 7.77
N ARG A 4 0.66 8.15 7.78
CA ARG A 4 -0.72 8.55 7.69
C ARG A 4 -1.11 8.57 6.21
N CYS A 5 -1.61 7.46 5.71
CA CYS A 5 -2.48 7.53 4.55
C CYS A 5 -3.90 7.64 5.06
N ARG A 6 -4.62 8.59 4.54
CA ARG A 6 -6.05 8.77 4.85
C ARG A 6 -6.78 7.52 4.35
N ALA A 7 -7.51 6.85 5.23
CA ALA A 7 -8.16 5.58 4.94
C ALA A 7 -9.19 5.69 3.80
N ALA A 8 -9.18 4.72 2.92
CA ALA A 8 -10.35 4.38 2.12
C ALA A 8 -11.47 3.85 3.04
N PRO A 9 -12.76 3.94 2.64
CA PRO A 9 -13.87 3.53 3.47
C PRO A 9 -13.73 2.10 3.99
N ALA A 10 -13.91 1.93 5.27
CA ALA A 10 -14.02 0.62 5.90
C ALA A 10 -15.25 -0.08 5.30
N GLY A 11 -15.05 -1.14 4.54
CA GLY A 11 -16.14 -1.92 3.93
C GLY A 11 -15.94 -2.26 2.46
N ALA A 12 -15.02 -1.60 1.74
CA ALA A 12 -14.64 -2.08 0.42
C ALA A 12 -13.78 -3.34 0.56
N PRO A 13 -13.97 -4.36 -0.29
CA PRO A 13 -13.06 -5.49 -0.32
C PRO A 13 -11.65 -4.95 -0.57
N ARG A 14 -10.71 -5.36 0.27
CA ARG A 14 -9.32 -4.89 0.24
C ARG A 14 -8.68 -5.27 -1.08
N LEU A 15 -8.22 -4.28 -1.77
CA LEU A 15 -7.63 -4.41 -3.09
C LEU A 15 -6.13 -4.21 -2.98
N ALA A 16 -5.38 -5.17 -3.52
CA ALA A 16 -3.96 -5.02 -3.69
C ALA A 16 -3.68 -3.75 -4.51
N GLN A 17 -2.91 -2.84 -3.94
CA GLN A 17 -2.49 -1.63 -4.63
C GLN A 17 -1.55 -2.00 -5.77
N GLN A 18 -2.05 -1.98 -6.97
CA GLN A 18 -1.19 -1.75 -8.11
C GLN A 18 -1.06 -0.24 -8.28
N THR A 19 0.00 0.33 -7.76
CA THR A 19 0.44 1.69 -8.08
C THR A 19 0.93 1.74 -9.53
N ARG A 20 0.06 1.36 -10.46
CA ARG A 20 0.28 1.67 -11.87
C ARG A 20 -0.18 3.10 -12.05
N THR A 21 0.77 3.96 -12.46
CA THR A 21 0.46 5.10 -13.31
C THR A 21 0.70 6.53 -12.85
N LEU A 22 1.51 6.80 -11.85
CA LEU A 22 2.04 8.17 -11.82
C LEU A 22 3.00 8.44 -13.01
N PHE A 23 3.56 7.40 -13.61
CA PHE A 23 4.67 7.50 -14.56
C PHE A 23 4.32 7.41 -16.04
N GLY A 24 3.08 7.16 -16.40
CA GLY A 24 2.63 7.44 -17.76
C GLY A 24 2.75 8.92 -18.13
N LEU A 25 2.83 9.81 -17.14
CA LEU A 25 2.95 11.25 -17.33
C LEU A 25 4.34 11.70 -17.80
N PHE A 26 5.39 10.94 -17.46
CA PHE A 26 6.75 11.29 -17.82
C PHE A 26 7.25 10.67 -19.13
N LYS A 27 6.37 10.07 -19.95
CA LYS A 27 6.75 9.68 -21.31
C LYS A 27 7.15 10.92 -22.10
N ARG A 28 8.45 11.24 -22.08
CA ARG A 28 9.04 12.12 -23.08
C ARG A 28 8.76 11.50 -24.45
N ARG A 29 7.94 12.19 -25.26
CA ARG A 29 7.79 11.87 -26.66
C ARG A 29 9.18 11.93 -27.31
N THR A 30 9.72 10.80 -27.75
CA THR A 30 10.76 10.81 -28.77
C THR A 30 10.21 11.56 -29.98
N PRO A 31 11.00 12.37 -30.67
CA PRO A 31 10.60 12.97 -31.93
C PRO A 31 10.52 11.86 -32.99
N THR A 32 9.44 11.11 -32.99
CA THR A 32 9.03 10.31 -34.13
C THR A 32 8.41 11.25 -35.13
N LYS A 33 8.83 11.13 -36.42
CA LYS A 33 8.30 11.76 -37.64
C LYS A 33 7.14 12.71 -37.38
N VAL A 34 7.28 13.95 -37.82
CA VAL A 34 6.23 14.97 -37.82
C VAL A 34 4.89 14.28 -38.06
N PRO A 35 4.01 14.18 -37.08
CA PRO A 35 2.66 13.68 -37.32
C PRO A 35 1.93 14.74 -38.14
N ASP A 36 1.10 14.28 -39.07
CA ASP A 36 0.18 15.13 -39.81
C ASP A 36 -0.45 16.19 -38.91
N ALA A 37 -0.42 17.41 -39.34
CA ALA A 37 -0.91 18.62 -38.63
C ALA A 37 -2.41 18.59 -38.27
N THR A 38 -3.08 17.45 -38.44
CA THR A 38 -4.51 17.22 -38.16
C THR A 38 -4.80 16.37 -36.95
N ALA A 39 -3.78 15.83 -36.24
CA ALA A 39 -4.02 15.16 -34.98
C ALA A 39 -4.40 16.20 -33.91
N ALA A 40 -5.67 16.25 -33.55
CA ALA A 40 -6.18 17.12 -32.48
C ALA A 40 -5.32 16.91 -31.22
N ARG A 41 -4.76 17.99 -30.70
CA ARG A 41 -4.10 17.96 -29.37
C ARG A 41 -5.11 17.40 -28.38
N PRO A 42 -4.69 16.51 -27.46
CA PRO A 42 -5.60 16.06 -26.41
C PRO A 42 -6.17 17.30 -25.70
N PRO A 43 -7.47 17.29 -25.36
CA PRO A 43 -8.08 18.43 -24.71
C PRO A 43 -7.30 18.74 -23.43
N ILE A 44 -6.87 19.98 -23.30
CA ILE A 44 -6.29 20.48 -22.05
C ILE A 44 -7.48 20.85 -21.18
N LEU A 45 -7.59 20.25 -20.00
CA LEU A 45 -8.57 20.66 -19.01
C LEU A 45 -8.09 21.94 -18.32
N GLU A 46 -8.97 22.90 -18.16
CA GLU A 46 -8.73 24.09 -17.36
C GLU A 46 -8.82 23.78 -15.87
N GLN A 47 -8.23 24.61 -15.02
CA GLN A 47 -8.21 24.38 -13.58
C GLN A 47 -9.61 24.35 -12.93
N ASP A 48 -10.55 25.04 -13.53
CA ASP A 48 -11.93 25.12 -13.05
C ASP A 48 -12.84 24.00 -13.59
N ASP A 49 -12.34 23.19 -14.53
CA ASP A 49 -13.08 22.10 -15.18
C ASP A 49 -12.39 20.75 -15.00
N LEU A 50 -12.04 20.40 -13.77
CA LEU A 50 -11.35 19.14 -13.46
C LEU A 50 -12.27 18.07 -12.91
N PHE A 51 -13.46 18.45 -12.45
CA PHE A 51 -14.41 17.48 -11.92
C PHE A 51 -15.30 16.93 -13.03
N HIS A 52 -15.21 15.63 -13.28
CA HIS A 52 -16.06 14.91 -14.22
C HIS A 52 -16.52 13.59 -13.62
N LYS A 53 -17.75 13.20 -13.96
CA LYS A 53 -18.12 11.79 -13.81
C LYS A 53 -17.23 10.93 -14.70
N LEU A 54 -16.83 9.74 -14.24
CA LEU A 54 -15.88 8.93 -14.99
C LEU A 54 -16.42 8.57 -16.39
N SER A 55 -17.73 8.31 -16.53
CA SER A 55 -18.35 8.02 -17.81
C SER A 55 -18.32 9.21 -18.81
N GLU A 56 -18.38 10.42 -18.28
CA GLU A 56 -18.43 11.66 -19.05
C GLU A 56 -17.04 12.30 -19.20
N SER A 57 -16.00 11.71 -18.59
CA SER A 57 -14.66 12.27 -18.62
C SER A 57 -14.14 12.46 -20.05
N PRO A 58 -13.56 13.63 -20.38
CA PRO A 58 -12.90 13.84 -21.66
C PRO A 58 -11.64 12.97 -21.84
N ILE A 59 -11.11 12.41 -20.74
CA ILE A 59 -9.88 11.61 -20.73
C ILE A 59 -10.22 10.13 -20.91
N PRO A 60 -9.80 9.48 -22.04
CA PRO A 60 -10.13 8.08 -22.30
C PRO A 60 -9.70 7.10 -21.19
N ALA A 61 -8.56 7.36 -20.55
CA ALA A 61 -8.07 6.52 -19.45
C ALA A 61 -8.98 6.56 -18.22
N MET A 62 -9.62 7.69 -17.94
CA MET A 62 -10.57 7.83 -16.83
C MET A 62 -11.88 7.10 -17.14
N ARG A 63 -12.40 7.22 -18.38
CA ARG A 63 -13.56 6.42 -18.82
C ARG A 63 -13.31 4.91 -18.71
N ALA A 64 -12.15 4.46 -19.21
CA ALA A 64 -11.76 3.04 -19.10
C ALA A 64 -11.65 2.58 -17.63
N ARG A 65 -11.17 3.45 -16.74
CA ARG A 65 -11.14 3.16 -15.29
C ARG A 65 -12.55 3.04 -14.72
N GLY A 66 -13.46 3.92 -15.09
CA GLY A 66 -14.88 3.85 -14.70
C GLY A 66 -15.54 2.54 -15.12
N GLU A 67 -15.34 2.12 -16.37
CA GLU A 67 -15.85 0.83 -16.87
C GLU A 67 -15.26 -0.35 -16.10
N ARG A 68 -13.97 -0.32 -15.83
CA ARG A 68 -13.32 -1.38 -15.04
C ARG A 68 -13.90 -1.47 -13.62
N ILE A 69 -14.16 -0.33 -12.97
CA ILE A 69 -14.82 -0.31 -11.66
C ILE A 69 -16.21 -0.93 -11.74
N ARG A 70 -17.01 -0.60 -12.76
CA ARG A 70 -18.36 -1.17 -12.96
C ARG A 70 -18.34 -2.69 -13.17
N THR A 71 -17.31 -3.21 -13.81
CA THR A 71 -17.21 -4.66 -14.06
C THR A 71 -16.70 -5.46 -12.86
N LEU A 72 -16.08 -4.82 -11.88
CA LEU A 72 -15.37 -5.51 -10.80
C LEU A 72 -15.90 -5.18 -9.40
N ALA A 73 -16.33 -3.94 -9.16
CA ALA A 73 -16.66 -3.48 -7.83
C ALA A 73 -18.06 -3.90 -7.39
N PRO A 74 -18.22 -4.54 -6.23
CA PRO A 74 -19.52 -4.79 -5.63
C PRO A 74 -20.07 -3.50 -4.97
N CYS A 75 -21.39 -3.35 -5.02
CA CYS A 75 -22.09 -2.29 -4.29
C CYS A 75 -22.01 -2.54 -2.77
N PRO A 76 -21.52 -1.59 -1.96
CA PRO A 76 -21.35 -1.77 -0.52
C PRO A 76 -22.68 -2.02 0.20
N VAL A 77 -23.74 -1.29 -0.13
CA VAL A 77 -25.08 -1.46 0.47
C VAL A 77 -25.65 -2.83 0.13
N SER A 78 -25.48 -3.28 -1.13
CA SER A 78 -25.98 -4.59 -1.55
C SER A 78 -25.29 -5.73 -0.80
N MET A 79 -23.99 -5.61 -0.57
CA MET A 79 -23.23 -6.59 0.22
C MET A 79 -23.58 -6.56 1.70
N ALA A 80 -23.64 -5.36 2.29
CA ALA A 80 -23.86 -5.21 3.73
C ALA A 80 -25.29 -5.58 4.17
N LYS A 81 -26.31 -5.11 3.44
CA LYS A 81 -27.72 -5.32 3.83
C LYS A 81 -28.32 -6.63 3.32
N TYR A 82 -27.93 -7.05 2.13
CA TYR A 82 -28.61 -8.17 1.45
C TYR A 82 -27.71 -9.39 1.26
N GLY A 83 -26.40 -9.30 1.52
CA GLY A 83 -25.45 -10.36 1.25
C GLY A 83 -25.31 -10.71 -0.24
N ILE A 84 -25.82 -9.84 -1.14
CA ILE A 84 -25.86 -10.08 -2.59
C ILE A 84 -24.81 -9.25 -3.27
N ARG A 85 -23.95 -9.88 -4.06
CA ARG A 85 -22.96 -9.21 -4.89
C ARG A 85 -23.62 -8.60 -6.14
N ARG A 86 -24.01 -7.33 -6.06
CA ARG A 86 -24.42 -6.52 -7.22
C ARG A 86 -23.28 -5.57 -7.58
N LEU A 87 -22.94 -5.50 -8.85
CA LEU A 87 -21.88 -4.59 -9.32
C LEU A 87 -22.37 -3.14 -9.31
N VAL A 88 -21.43 -2.21 -9.07
CA VAL A 88 -21.74 -0.78 -9.12
C VAL A 88 -22.03 -0.34 -10.54
N ASN A 89 -23.08 0.47 -10.72
CA ASN A 89 -23.46 1.03 -12.01
C ASN A 89 -23.81 2.53 -11.90
N TYR A 90 -24.22 2.98 -10.71
CA TYR A 90 -24.59 4.35 -10.46
C TYR A 90 -23.35 5.18 -10.07
N GLU A 91 -23.14 6.29 -10.80
CA GLU A 91 -22.11 7.27 -10.50
C GLU A 91 -22.64 8.32 -9.54
N CYS A 92 -21.96 8.51 -8.42
CA CYS A 92 -22.29 9.56 -7.47
C CYS A 92 -22.12 10.94 -8.13
N PRO A 93 -23.14 11.81 -8.12
CA PRO A 93 -23.06 13.13 -8.74
C PRO A 93 -22.07 14.07 -8.04
N GLU A 94 -21.75 13.80 -6.78
CA GLU A 94 -20.90 14.65 -5.96
C GLU A 94 -19.42 14.28 -6.05
N CYS A 95 -19.09 13.00 -6.19
CA CYS A 95 -17.71 12.53 -6.28
C CYS A 95 -17.29 12.04 -7.68
N GLY A 96 -18.24 11.79 -8.58
CA GLY A 96 -18.00 11.39 -9.97
C GLY A 96 -17.56 9.92 -10.17
N TRP A 97 -17.50 9.11 -9.10
CA TRP A 97 -17.10 7.71 -9.16
C TRP A 97 -18.32 6.78 -9.22
N PRO A 98 -18.22 5.62 -9.92
CA PRO A 98 -19.20 4.54 -9.80
C PRO A 98 -19.08 3.94 -8.39
N THR A 99 -20.12 4.08 -7.56
CA THR A 99 -20.07 3.72 -6.14
C THR A 99 -21.19 2.76 -5.73
N HIS A 100 -22.34 2.79 -6.40
CA HIS A 100 -23.51 2.01 -6.01
C HIS A 100 -24.15 1.26 -7.20
N TYR A 101 -24.95 0.25 -6.90
CA TYR A 101 -25.72 -0.46 -7.93
C TYR A 101 -26.79 0.43 -8.55
N SER A 102 -27.52 1.20 -7.73
CA SER A 102 -28.58 2.11 -8.17
C SER A 102 -28.61 3.40 -7.34
N ARG A 103 -29.42 4.37 -7.81
CA ARG A 103 -29.63 5.63 -7.11
C ARG A 103 -30.29 5.42 -5.73
N GLU A 104 -31.21 4.49 -5.62
CA GLU A 104 -31.90 4.17 -4.35
C GLU A 104 -30.88 3.68 -3.31
N MET A 105 -29.96 2.78 -3.69
CA MET A 105 -28.91 2.31 -2.80
C MET A 105 -27.92 3.40 -2.43
N TRP A 106 -27.66 4.35 -3.33
CA TRP A 106 -26.83 5.52 -3.01
C TRP A 106 -27.52 6.43 -1.98
N LEU A 107 -28.85 6.65 -2.09
CA LEU A 107 -29.61 7.42 -1.11
C LEU A 107 -29.71 6.73 0.26
N GLU A 108 -29.66 5.41 0.28
CA GLU A 108 -29.67 4.62 1.52
C GLU A 108 -28.32 4.59 2.24
N ASP A 109 -27.22 4.92 1.56
CA ASP A 109 -25.87 4.87 2.13
C ASP A 109 -25.53 6.16 2.88
N THR A 110 -25.76 6.14 4.18
CA THR A 110 -25.40 7.27 5.07
C THR A 110 -23.90 7.40 5.30
N GLU A 111 -23.13 6.32 5.06
CA GLU A 111 -21.67 6.34 5.26
C GLU A 111 -20.95 6.97 4.07
N HIS A 112 -21.53 6.91 2.87
CA HIS A 112 -20.90 7.45 1.66
C HIS A 112 -20.58 8.94 1.79
N ALA A 113 -21.44 9.73 2.43
CA ALA A 113 -21.29 11.18 2.59
C ALA A 113 -19.95 11.58 3.24
N GLN A 114 -19.44 10.78 4.17
CA GLN A 114 -18.15 11.04 4.83
C GLN A 114 -16.94 10.89 3.89
N TYR A 115 -17.10 10.16 2.78
CA TYR A 115 -16.04 9.91 1.79
C TYR A 115 -16.12 10.81 0.57
N VAL A 116 -17.27 11.43 0.31
CA VAL A 116 -17.51 12.27 -0.86
C VAL A 116 -16.43 13.34 -1.07
N PRO A 117 -16.03 14.13 -0.07
CA PRO A 117 -15.02 15.18 -0.28
C PRO A 117 -13.68 14.58 -0.77
N ARG A 118 -13.28 13.46 -0.19
CA ARG A 118 -12.02 12.77 -0.51
C ARG A 118 -12.04 12.11 -1.88
N LEU A 119 -13.17 11.50 -2.23
CA LEU A 119 -13.37 10.89 -3.56
C LEU A 119 -13.41 11.97 -4.64
N ARG A 120 -14.00 13.13 -4.34
CA ARG A 120 -14.00 14.28 -5.24
C ARG A 120 -12.59 14.83 -5.45
N GLU A 121 -11.83 15.06 -4.38
CA GLU A 121 -10.42 15.45 -4.48
C GLU A 121 -9.62 14.48 -5.34
N ALA A 122 -9.80 13.16 -5.12
CA ALA A 122 -9.11 12.15 -5.92
C ALA A 122 -9.54 12.17 -7.39
N ASN A 123 -10.81 12.46 -7.69
CA ASN A 123 -11.31 12.61 -9.05
C ASN A 123 -10.64 13.81 -9.74
N GLU A 124 -10.65 14.97 -9.11
CA GLU A 124 -10.04 16.18 -9.63
C GLU A 124 -8.52 16.04 -9.80
N ASP A 125 -7.81 15.45 -8.84
CA ASP A 125 -6.36 15.20 -8.92
C ASP A 125 -6.01 14.25 -10.08
N GLU A 126 -6.78 13.18 -10.28
CA GLU A 126 -6.56 12.23 -11.36
C GLU A 126 -6.83 12.86 -12.75
N HIS A 127 -7.81 13.75 -12.86
CA HIS A 127 -8.07 14.50 -14.08
C HIS A 127 -6.98 15.54 -14.34
N ASP A 128 -6.55 16.27 -13.32
CA ASP A 128 -5.48 17.26 -13.43
C ASP A 128 -4.17 16.64 -13.89
N LEU A 129 -3.75 15.53 -13.28
CA LEU A 129 -2.54 14.80 -13.66
C LEU A 129 -2.55 14.33 -15.13
N ARG A 130 -3.73 14.24 -15.76
CA ARG A 130 -3.93 13.82 -17.16
C ARG A 130 -4.44 14.94 -18.08
N SER A 131 -4.62 16.13 -17.55
CA SER A 131 -5.14 17.30 -18.30
C SER A 131 -4.26 17.68 -19.49
N GLY A 132 -2.97 17.36 -19.43
CA GLY A 132 -1.97 17.76 -20.42
C GLY A 132 -1.39 19.15 -20.14
N ARG A 133 -1.77 19.80 -19.05
CA ARG A 133 -1.14 21.05 -18.62
C ARG A 133 0.33 20.82 -18.24
N PRO A 134 1.18 21.84 -18.30
CA PRO A 134 2.52 21.76 -17.73
C PRO A 134 2.40 21.71 -16.20
N MET A 135 2.93 20.62 -15.59
CA MET A 135 2.94 20.43 -14.15
C MET A 135 4.15 21.15 -13.54
N THR A 136 4.01 22.47 -13.35
CA THR A 136 5.12 23.32 -12.86
C THR A 136 5.51 22.98 -11.42
N GLU A 137 4.57 22.47 -10.63
CA GLU A 137 4.80 22.02 -9.27
C GLU A 137 5.84 20.89 -9.17
N PHE A 138 6.10 20.16 -10.26
CA PHE A 138 7.16 19.14 -10.30
C PHE A 138 8.55 19.71 -10.61
N GLN A 139 8.69 21.02 -10.69
CA GLN A 139 10.00 21.68 -10.67
C GLN A 139 10.51 21.70 -9.21
N LEU A 140 11.22 20.67 -8.85
CA LEU A 140 11.69 20.50 -7.48
C LEU A 140 12.85 21.45 -7.17
N PRO A 141 12.97 21.95 -5.91
CA PRO A 141 14.07 22.81 -5.50
C PRO A 141 15.41 22.08 -5.59
N ARG A 142 16.45 22.83 -5.87
CA ARG A 142 17.83 22.36 -5.90
C ARG A 142 18.48 22.47 -4.52
N GLU A 143 19.79 22.26 -4.50
CA GLU A 143 20.61 22.46 -3.33
C GLU A 143 20.43 23.87 -2.78
N GLN A 144 20.36 23.97 -1.48
CA GLN A 144 20.13 25.18 -0.72
C GLN A 144 21.44 25.61 -0.03
N PRO A 145 21.69 26.91 0.17
CA PRO A 145 22.80 27.36 0.99
C PRO A 145 22.79 26.72 2.38
N SER A 146 23.95 26.38 2.90
CA SER A 146 24.07 25.69 4.20
C SER A 146 23.61 26.53 5.40
N GLU A 147 23.46 27.83 5.22
CA GLU A 147 22.95 28.75 6.23
C GLU A 147 21.41 28.70 6.38
N GLU A 148 20.72 28.18 5.38
CA GLU A 148 19.27 28.07 5.40
C GLU A 148 18.82 26.78 6.07
N VAL A 149 18.11 26.90 7.18
CA VAL A 149 17.63 25.76 7.95
C VAL A 149 16.36 25.20 7.33
N VAL A 150 16.39 23.91 6.98
CA VAL A 150 15.22 23.17 6.51
C VAL A 150 14.39 22.72 7.70
N ASN A 151 13.09 23.01 7.69
CA ASN A 151 12.15 22.54 8.69
C ASN A 151 11.43 21.28 8.21
N LEU A 152 11.66 20.17 8.90
CA LEU A 152 11.14 18.85 8.59
C LEU A 152 9.92 18.46 9.44
N SER A 153 9.21 19.42 10.05
CA SER A 153 8.04 19.12 10.88
C SER A 153 6.83 18.61 10.09
N GLY A 154 6.78 18.87 8.80
CA GLY A 154 5.73 18.43 7.89
C GLY A 154 5.83 19.12 6.54
N TRP A 155 4.84 18.83 5.65
CA TRP A 155 4.86 19.31 4.28
C TRP A 155 4.85 20.84 4.16
N ASP A 156 3.99 21.55 4.88
CA ASP A 156 3.87 23.00 4.76
C ASP A 156 5.17 23.69 5.17
N GLN A 157 5.79 23.23 6.26
CA GLN A 157 7.07 23.75 6.73
C GLN A 157 8.21 23.44 5.74
N LEU A 158 8.19 22.22 5.17
CA LEU A 158 9.15 21.85 4.14
C LEU A 158 9.01 22.73 2.90
N PHE A 159 7.79 22.88 2.36
CA PHE A 159 7.54 23.67 1.16
C PHE A 159 7.97 25.13 1.34
N TYR A 160 7.70 25.69 2.52
CA TYR A 160 8.10 27.05 2.84
C TYR A 160 9.63 27.18 2.98
N THR A 161 10.27 26.32 3.78
CA THR A 161 11.70 26.45 4.10
C THR A 161 12.61 25.99 2.96
N ARG A 162 12.14 25.09 2.09
CA ARG A 162 12.84 24.65 0.88
C ARG A 162 12.50 25.48 -0.35
N ASN A 163 11.69 26.53 -0.19
CA ASN A 163 11.35 27.45 -1.25
C ASN A 163 10.92 26.76 -2.56
N PHE A 164 9.85 25.94 -2.49
CA PHE A 164 9.29 25.30 -3.67
C PHE A 164 8.67 26.34 -4.60
N PRO A 165 9.20 26.55 -5.82
CA PRO A 165 8.90 27.73 -6.61
C PRO A 165 7.50 27.74 -7.22
N SER A 166 6.82 26.62 -7.27
CA SER A 166 5.58 26.45 -8.05
C SER A 166 4.47 25.71 -7.30
N ILE A 167 4.48 25.79 -5.98
CA ILE A 167 3.35 25.31 -5.17
C ILE A 167 2.44 26.49 -4.87
N ASP A 168 1.33 26.56 -5.57
CA ASP A 168 0.37 27.66 -5.56
C ASP A 168 -1.01 27.29 -5.03
N SER A 169 -1.26 25.99 -4.82
CA SER A 169 -2.57 25.47 -4.42
C SER A 169 -2.45 24.20 -3.57
N GLU A 170 -3.52 23.88 -2.86
CA GLU A 170 -3.58 22.60 -2.11
C GLU A 170 -3.47 21.37 -3.03
N ARG A 171 -3.91 21.48 -4.29
CA ARG A 171 -3.77 20.44 -5.29
C ARG A 171 -2.29 20.23 -5.67
N SER A 172 -1.55 21.31 -5.95
CA SER A 172 -0.12 21.19 -6.24
C SER A 172 0.66 20.65 -5.04
N LYS A 173 0.28 20.99 -3.80
CA LYS A 173 0.83 20.34 -2.58
C LYS A 173 0.56 18.85 -2.57
N ARG A 174 -0.67 18.42 -2.86
CA ARG A 174 -1.02 16.99 -2.90
C ARG A 174 -0.20 16.23 -3.94
N HIS A 175 -0.05 16.79 -5.15
CA HIS A 175 0.76 16.19 -6.23
C HIS A 175 2.22 16.02 -5.81
N VAL A 176 2.84 17.08 -5.28
CA VAL A 176 4.24 17.05 -4.86
C VAL A 176 4.44 16.16 -3.64
N SER A 177 3.54 16.20 -2.67
CA SER A 177 3.64 15.33 -1.48
C SER A 177 3.62 13.85 -1.86
N LYS A 178 2.81 13.45 -2.86
CA LYS A 178 2.79 12.09 -3.37
C LYS A 178 4.09 11.71 -4.07
N LEU A 179 4.63 12.62 -4.87
CA LEU A 179 5.89 12.38 -5.60
C LEU A 179 7.07 12.22 -4.64
N LEU A 180 7.11 13.02 -3.58
CA LEU A 180 8.23 13.10 -2.65
C LEU A 180 8.08 12.24 -1.39
N THR A 181 6.97 11.52 -1.20
CA THR A 181 6.69 10.81 0.05
C THR A 181 7.83 9.86 0.48
N PHE A 182 8.41 9.10 -0.46
CA PHE A 182 9.46 8.14 -0.12
C PHE A 182 10.78 8.84 0.28
N PRO A 183 11.38 9.70 -0.56
CA PRO A 183 12.62 10.36 -0.19
C PRO A 183 12.46 11.25 1.05
N MET A 184 11.33 11.96 1.20
CA MET A 184 11.14 12.82 2.37
C MET A 184 10.81 12.04 3.64
N THR A 185 10.21 10.86 3.55
CA THR A 185 10.10 9.95 4.72
C THR A 185 11.47 9.51 5.19
N ILE A 186 12.38 9.19 4.27
CA ILE A 186 13.78 8.85 4.60
C ILE A 186 14.48 10.03 5.26
N VAL A 187 14.42 11.21 4.64
CA VAL A 187 15.00 12.43 5.21
C VAL A 187 14.42 12.74 6.58
N GLY A 188 13.10 12.74 6.72
CA GLY A 188 12.42 12.99 7.99
C GLY A 188 12.79 12.02 9.10
N ALA A 189 13.16 10.79 8.77
CA ALA A 189 13.60 9.79 9.73
C ALA A 189 15.06 10.00 10.16
N LEU A 190 15.93 10.33 9.22
CA LEU A 190 17.38 10.28 9.40
C LEU A 190 18.00 11.64 9.75
N HIS A 191 17.40 12.75 9.34
CA HIS A 191 17.98 14.09 9.54
C HIS A 191 18.05 14.47 11.02
N GLU A 192 19.04 15.27 11.41
CA GLU A 192 19.19 15.76 12.78
C GLU A 192 17.98 16.59 13.25
N ASN A 193 17.38 17.37 12.33
CA ASN A 193 16.15 18.13 12.57
C ASN A 193 14.87 17.29 12.37
N SER A 194 14.96 15.97 12.54
CA SER A 194 13.83 15.04 12.46
C SER A 194 12.68 15.47 13.38
N PRO A 195 11.42 15.38 12.93
CA PRO A 195 10.25 15.62 13.78
C PRO A 195 10.09 14.53 14.86
N TYR A 196 10.77 13.40 14.70
CA TYR A 196 10.71 12.28 15.63
C TYR A 196 11.75 12.47 16.74
N THR A 197 11.32 13.08 17.83
CA THR A 197 12.15 13.40 18.99
C THR A 197 11.61 12.74 20.25
N ARG A 198 12.40 12.77 21.33
CA ARG A 198 11.91 12.37 22.65
C ARG A 198 10.83 13.30 23.18
N ARG A 199 10.88 14.59 22.84
CA ARG A 199 9.84 15.57 23.24
C ARG A 199 8.49 15.27 22.61
N SER A 200 8.48 14.74 21.38
CA SER A 200 7.28 14.28 20.72
C SER A 200 6.84 12.87 21.16
N SER A 201 7.52 12.26 22.13
CA SER A 201 7.30 10.88 22.59
C SER A 201 7.37 9.83 21.46
N ARG A 202 7.98 10.20 20.32
CA ARG A 202 8.11 9.32 19.15
C ARG A 202 9.41 8.53 19.16
N LEU A 203 10.50 9.12 19.57
CA LEU A 203 11.82 8.49 19.65
C LEU A 203 11.97 7.84 21.03
N THR A 204 12.23 6.54 21.05
CA THR A 204 12.54 5.80 22.27
C THR A 204 13.96 6.10 22.77
N HIS A 205 14.34 5.55 23.92
CA HIS A 205 15.72 5.66 24.42
C HIS A 205 16.66 4.85 23.54
N GLU A 206 16.27 3.66 23.17
CA GLU A 206 16.98 2.74 22.27
C GLU A 206 17.14 3.36 20.89
N GLY A 207 16.07 3.99 20.39
CA GLY A 207 16.11 4.73 19.12
C GLY A 207 17.11 5.89 19.13
N LEU A 208 17.19 6.63 20.22
CA LEU A 208 18.19 7.69 20.34
C LEU A 208 19.61 7.13 20.23
N ARG A 209 19.89 6.02 20.92
CA ARG A 209 21.21 5.36 20.92
C ARG A 209 21.56 4.76 19.56
N SER A 210 20.63 4.07 18.94
CA SER A 210 20.84 3.37 17.66
C SER A 210 20.96 4.32 16.48
N LEU A 211 20.24 5.45 16.49
CA LEU A 211 20.28 6.41 15.38
C LEU A 211 21.37 7.46 15.51
N ALA A 212 21.93 7.68 16.71
CA ALA A 212 22.95 8.69 16.91
C ALA A 212 24.18 8.50 16.02
N PRO A 213 24.77 7.29 15.90
CA PRO A 213 25.93 7.07 15.04
C PRO A 213 25.65 7.36 13.57
N LEU A 214 24.51 6.86 13.04
CA LEU A 214 24.10 7.09 11.66
C LEU A 214 23.84 8.59 11.40
N ARG A 215 23.17 9.29 12.33
CA ARG A 215 22.96 10.74 12.22
C ARG A 215 24.25 11.52 12.26
N GLN A 216 25.22 11.12 13.09
CA GLN A 216 26.55 11.74 13.11
C GLN A 216 27.28 11.54 11.77
N THR A 217 27.17 10.36 11.17
CA THR A 217 27.74 10.10 9.83
C THR A 217 27.08 10.97 8.76
N LEU A 218 25.77 11.15 8.83
CA LEU A 218 25.00 11.97 7.88
C LEU A 218 25.21 13.48 8.06
N HIS A 219 25.59 13.92 9.26
CA HIS A 219 25.86 15.34 9.59
C HIS A 219 27.28 15.51 10.15
N PRO A 220 28.32 15.35 9.32
CA PRO A 220 29.70 15.51 9.76
C PRO A 220 29.96 16.94 10.21
N GLU A 221 30.78 17.11 11.24
CA GLU A 221 31.17 18.42 11.76
C GLU A 221 31.86 19.27 10.69
N LEU A 222 31.80 20.58 10.87
CA LEU A 222 32.50 21.52 9.99
C LEU A 222 34.00 21.26 10.02
N GLY A 223 34.58 20.96 8.87
CA GLY A 223 36.02 20.65 8.74
C GLY A 223 36.36 19.16 8.86
N ALA A 224 35.39 18.28 9.13
CA ALA A 224 35.62 16.85 9.04
C ALA A 224 35.90 16.44 7.60
N THR A 225 36.82 15.50 7.42
CA THR A 225 37.08 14.90 6.10
C THR A 225 35.84 14.04 5.73
N PRO A 226 35.20 14.30 4.57
CA PRO A 226 34.04 13.48 4.15
C PRO A 226 34.44 12.00 4.06
N SER A 227 33.56 11.12 4.52
CA SER A 227 33.72 9.69 4.28
C SER A 227 33.71 9.41 2.77
N MET A 228 34.61 8.54 2.32
CA MET A 228 34.61 8.06 0.93
C MET A 228 33.57 6.96 0.73
N ASP A 229 33.15 6.29 1.82
CA ASP A 229 32.16 5.24 1.78
C ASP A 229 30.75 5.85 1.85
N PRO A 230 29.85 5.44 0.95
CA PRO A 230 28.49 5.97 0.92
C PRO A 230 27.65 5.44 2.09
N VAL A 231 26.77 6.27 2.61
CA VAL A 231 25.65 5.80 3.44
C VAL A 231 24.69 5.03 2.52
N ARG A 232 24.43 3.76 2.85
CA ARG A 232 23.54 2.89 2.07
C ARG A 232 22.14 2.89 2.67
N ILE A 233 21.18 3.23 1.85
CA ILE A 233 19.75 3.24 2.21
C ILE A 233 19.09 2.11 1.43
N PHE A 234 18.75 1.02 2.12
CA PHE A 234 18.10 -0.14 1.52
C PHE A 234 16.58 0.02 1.58
N VAL A 235 15.94 0.05 0.42
CA VAL A 235 14.48 0.04 0.30
C VAL A 235 14.06 -1.39 -0.04
N VAL A 236 13.56 -2.14 0.95
CA VAL A 236 13.19 -3.54 0.80
C VAL A 236 11.71 -3.70 0.46
N GLY A 237 11.38 -4.64 -0.42
CA GLY A 237 10.04 -4.78 -0.99
C GLY A 237 9.72 -3.67 -2.00
N ALA A 238 10.74 -3.08 -2.63
CA ALA A 238 10.57 -1.96 -3.54
C ALA A 238 9.70 -2.32 -4.76
N ARG A 239 8.77 -1.41 -5.09
CA ARG A 239 7.85 -1.50 -6.24
C ARG A 239 7.78 -0.14 -6.94
N ALA A 240 6.86 0.71 -6.50
CA ALA A 240 6.67 2.07 -7.02
C ALA A 240 7.89 2.96 -6.81
N GLU A 241 8.63 2.76 -5.74
CA GLU A 241 9.86 3.46 -5.38
C GLU A 241 10.89 3.36 -6.52
N ALA A 242 11.07 2.18 -7.08
CA ALA A 242 12.01 1.93 -8.19
C ALA A 242 11.54 2.52 -9.54
N THR A 243 10.30 3.02 -9.62
CA THR A 243 9.78 3.69 -10.83
C THR A 243 9.92 5.20 -10.80
N LEU A 244 10.25 5.79 -9.64
CA LEU A 244 10.40 7.23 -9.49
C LEU A 244 11.51 7.79 -10.39
N PRO A 245 11.33 8.99 -10.95
CA PRO A 245 12.42 9.69 -11.62
C PRO A 245 13.61 9.87 -10.67
N PRO A 246 14.85 9.58 -11.12
CA PRO A 246 16.04 9.74 -10.29
C PRO A 246 16.19 11.13 -9.65
N GLU A 247 15.70 12.18 -10.31
CA GLU A 247 15.72 13.55 -9.81
C GLU A 247 14.94 13.73 -8.49
N VAL A 248 13.92 12.91 -8.28
CA VAL A 248 13.13 12.91 -7.04
C VAL A 248 13.98 12.48 -5.84
N TRP A 249 14.86 11.51 -6.05
CA TRP A 249 15.78 11.00 -5.03
C TRP A 249 16.89 11.97 -4.66
N ARG A 250 17.18 12.95 -5.53
CA ARG A 250 18.15 14.02 -5.22
C ARG A 250 17.74 14.88 -4.04
N GLN A 251 16.47 14.88 -3.64
CA GLN A 251 16.05 15.55 -2.41
C GLN A 251 16.71 14.93 -1.17
N ILE A 252 17.13 13.66 -1.19
CA ILE A 252 17.94 13.09 -0.11
C ILE A 252 19.34 13.71 -0.13
N GLU A 253 20.01 13.70 -1.29
CA GLU A 253 21.34 14.31 -1.45
C GLU A 253 21.37 15.77 -0.97
N TYR A 254 20.36 16.56 -1.32
CA TYR A 254 20.29 17.97 -0.93
C TYR A 254 20.08 18.20 0.57
N ASN A 255 19.55 17.23 1.29
CA ASN A 255 19.43 17.29 2.75
C ASN A 255 20.66 16.72 3.49
N PHE A 256 21.55 16.01 2.78
CA PHE A 256 22.81 15.47 3.29
C PHE A 256 23.98 15.82 2.35
N PRO A 257 24.27 17.10 2.14
CA PRO A 257 25.11 17.55 1.02
C PRO A 257 26.60 17.14 1.09
N LYS A 258 27.06 16.70 2.27
CA LYS A 258 28.48 16.33 2.47
C LYS A 258 28.72 14.82 2.46
N VAL A 259 27.69 14.03 2.25
CA VAL A 259 27.75 12.58 2.40
C VAL A 259 27.33 11.90 1.09
N PRO A 260 28.16 11.02 0.52
CA PRO A 260 27.70 10.21 -0.60
C PRO A 260 26.62 9.25 -0.15
N ILE A 261 25.53 9.20 -0.93
CA ILE A 261 24.35 8.37 -0.66
C ILE A 261 24.21 7.30 -1.74
N HIS A 262 23.94 6.09 -1.32
CA HIS A 262 23.60 4.99 -2.20
C HIS A 262 22.23 4.41 -1.82
N VAL A 263 21.20 4.67 -2.61
CA VAL A 263 19.87 4.08 -2.42
C VAL A 263 19.80 2.77 -3.19
N VAL A 264 19.56 1.68 -2.49
CA VAL A 264 19.45 0.32 -3.04
C VAL A 264 18.02 -0.18 -2.88
N MET A 265 17.31 -0.28 -3.99
CA MET A 265 15.90 -0.68 -4.05
C MET A 265 15.81 -2.15 -4.41
N ILE A 266 15.33 -2.98 -3.50
CA ILE A 266 15.30 -4.44 -3.63
C ILE A 266 13.86 -4.92 -3.56
N GLY A 267 13.39 -5.60 -4.59
CA GLY A 267 12.06 -6.17 -4.59
C GLY A 267 11.81 -7.08 -5.79
N PRO A 268 11.03 -8.15 -5.65
CA PRO A 268 10.70 -9.04 -6.77
C PRO A 268 9.90 -8.32 -7.86
N GLU A 269 9.16 -7.28 -7.50
CA GLU A 269 8.40 -6.44 -8.42
C GLU A 269 9.13 -5.14 -8.81
N ALA A 270 10.37 -4.93 -8.38
CA ALA A 270 11.15 -3.76 -8.77
C ALA A 270 11.39 -3.78 -10.30
N PRO A 271 10.85 -2.81 -11.07
CA PRO A 271 10.96 -2.85 -12.52
C PRO A 271 12.36 -2.45 -12.97
N ILE A 272 13.08 -3.36 -13.60
CA ILE A 272 14.34 -3.07 -14.26
C ILE A 272 14.04 -2.63 -15.69
N GLN A 273 14.13 -1.34 -15.92
CA GLN A 273 13.85 -0.74 -17.23
C GLN A 273 14.98 -1.04 -18.23
N PRO A 274 14.66 -1.55 -19.42
CA PRO A 274 15.67 -1.72 -20.49
C PRO A 274 16.31 -0.37 -20.84
N LYS A 275 17.61 -0.38 -21.15
CA LYS A 275 18.38 0.85 -21.50
C LYS A 275 17.78 1.62 -22.67
N ASN A 276 17.12 0.95 -23.58
CA ASN A 276 16.52 1.54 -24.79
C ASN A 276 15.04 1.89 -24.63
N ALA A 277 14.43 1.62 -23.46
CA ALA A 277 13.05 1.99 -23.22
C ALA A 277 12.93 3.48 -22.85
N PRO A 278 11.82 4.15 -23.15
CA PRO A 278 11.55 5.48 -22.63
C PRO A 278 11.32 5.40 -21.12
N SER A 279 12.34 5.73 -20.36
CA SER A 279 12.37 5.66 -18.91
C SER A 279 13.07 6.89 -18.34
N PRO A 280 12.62 7.44 -17.19
CA PRO A 280 13.34 8.50 -16.49
C PRO A 280 14.77 8.11 -16.13
N TRP A 281 15.04 6.83 -15.95
CA TRP A 281 16.38 6.29 -15.67
C TRP A 281 17.34 6.31 -16.88
N ASN A 282 16.84 6.62 -18.09
CA ASN A 282 17.62 6.63 -19.34
C ASN A 282 18.08 8.05 -19.73
N SER A 283 18.29 8.93 -18.76
CA SER A 283 18.87 10.25 -19.06
C SER A 283 20.35 10.12 -19.46
N PRO A 284 20.79 10.80 -20.51
CA PRO A 284 22.21 10.83 -20.89
C PRO A 284 23.12 11.50 -19.85
N SER A 285 22.54 12.21 -18.90
CA SER A 285 23.28 12.83 -17.78
C SER A 285 23.70 11.82 -16.70
N TYR A 286 23.08 10.64 -16.63
CA TYR A 286 23.40 9.63 -15.64
C TYR A 286 24.50 8.69 -16.14
N LYS A 287 25.39 8.33 -15.22
CA LYS A 287 26.47 7.37 -15.51
C LYS A 287 26.07 5.99 -15.03
N GLU A 288 25.96 5.05 -15.95
CA GLU A 288 25.78 3.63 -15.59
C GLU A 288 26.95 3.14 -14.75
N ARG A 289 26.64 2.40 -13.69
CA ARG A 289 27.61 1.69 -12.87
C ARG A 289 27.48 0.20 -13.11
N ALA A 290 28.62 -0.49 -13.19
CA ALA A 290 28.61 -1.94 -13.25
C ALA A 290 28.09 -2.52 -11.92
N VAL A 291 27.23 -3.51 -12.01
CA VAL A 291 26.72 -4.29 -10.88
C VAL A 291 27.02 -5.76 -11.13
N ASN A 292 27.42 -6.45 -10.09
CA ASN A 292 27.74 -7.88 -10.16
C ASN A 292 26.77 -8.68 -9.29
N PHE A 293 25.52 -8.69 -9.71
CA PHE A 293 24.48 -9.52 -9.08
C PHE A 293 24.06 -10.62 -10.05
N PRO A 294 23.74 -11.83 -9.57
CA PRO A 294 23.17 -12.90 -10.39
C PRO A 294 21.69 -12.67 -10.75
N PHE A 295 21.15 -11.51 -10.43
CA PHE A 295 19.77 -11.09 -10.63
C PHE A 295 19.72 -9.90 -11.60
N PRO A 296 18.56 -9.66 -12.24
CA PRO A 296 18.35 -8.43 -12.97
C PRO A 296 18.56 -7.23 -12.05
N ALA A 297 19.51 -6.38 -12.38
CA ALA A 297 19.84 -5.20 -11.60
C ALA A 297 20.32 -4.07 -12.49
N ARG A 298 20.10 -2.85 -12.04
CA ARG A 298 20.57 -1.65 -12.71
C ARG A 298 21.05 -0.63 -11.71
N SER A 299 22.23 -0.05 -11.95
CA SER A 299 22.79 1.00 -11.11
C SER A 299 23.19 2.21 -11.94
N ILE A 300 22.83 3.39 -11.45
CA ILE A 300 23.17 4.68 -12.07
C ILE A 300 23.73 5.65 -11.04
N ALA A 301 24.76 6.39 -11.39
CA ALA A 301 25.15 7.59 -10.66
C ALA A 301 24.36 8.79 -11.21
N VAL A 302 23.48 9.32 -10.39
CA VAL A 302 22.61 10.47 -10.71
C VAL A 302 23.40 11.76 -10.58
N SER A 303 24.29 11.81 -9.60
CA SER A 303 25.21 12.89 -9.29
C SER A 303 26.48 12.32 -8.67
N PRO A 304 27.51 13.14 -8.39
CA PRO A 304 28.67 12.67 -7.61
C PRO A 304 28.32 12.15 -6.22
N GLY A 305 27.29 12.71 -5.58
CA GLY A 305 26.84 12.35 -4.23
C GLY A 305 25.70 11.34 -4.18
N LEU A 306 25.09 10.95 -5.32
CA LEU A 306 23.95 10.04 -5.31
C LEU A 306 24.06 8.91 -6.34
N THR A 307 24.02 7.70 -5.84
CA THR A 307 23.87 6.47 -6.65
C THR A 307 22.54 5.81 -6.35
N LEU A 308 21.84 5.36 -7.39
CA LEU A 308 20.62 4.57 -7.27
C LEU A 308 20.86 3.20 -7.88
N THR A 309 20.45 2.15 -7.17
CA THR A 309 20.49 0.77 -7.66
C THR A 309 19.12 0.13 -7.46
N ALA A 310 18.58 -0.48 -8.52
CA ALA A 310 17.37 -1.29 -8.45
C ALA A 310 17.74 -2.76 -8.71
N ILE A 311 17.22 -3.68 -7.90
CA ILE A 311 17.48 -5.13 -7.97
C ILE A 311 16.14 -5.87 -7.95
N GLN A 312 15.89 -6.65 -9.00
CA GLN A 312 14.67 -7.44 -9.12
C GLN A 312 14.87 -8.83 -8.53
N ALA A 313 14.82 -8.91 -7.21
CA ALA A 313 14.90 -10.15 -6.44
C ALA A 313 14.34 -9.93 -5.03
N THR A 314 14.06 -11.01 -4.32
CA THR A 314 13.71 -10.97 -2.90
C THR A 314 14.97 -10.68 -2.06
N TYR A 315 14.79 -10.05 -0.88
CA TYR A 315 15.93 -9.60 -0.08
C TYR A 315 16.81 -10.76 0.38
N GLU A 316 16.24 -11.88 0.80
CA GLU A 316 16.99 -13.04 1.27
C GLU A 316 17.98 -13.59 0.24
N ARG A 317 17.67 -13.43 -1.05
CA ARG A 317 18.57 -13.84 -2.14
C ARG A 317 19.68 -12.83 -2.39
N VAL A 318 19.42 -11.56 -2.14
CA VAL A 318 20.37 -10.45 -2.39
C VAL A 318 21.30 -10.23 -1.20
N HIS A 319 20.84 -10.53 0.00
CA HIS A 319 21.57 -10.29 1.26
C HIS A 319 23.06 -10.69 1.23
N PRO A 320 23.46 -11.90 0.80
CA PRO A 320 24.87 -12.30 0.80
C PRO A 320 25.78 -11.47 -0.11
N TYR A 321 25.20 -10.76 -1.07
CA TYR A 321 25.94 -9.90 -2.04
C TYR A 321 26.08 -8.46 -1.55
N LEU A 322 25.42 -8.11 -0.45
CA LEU A 322 25.42 -6.76 0.12
C LEU A 322 26.33 -6.64 1.35
N GLU A 323 26.76 -7.77 1.90
CA GLU A 323 27.68 -7.79 3.05
C GLU A 323 29.05 -7.16 2.73
N PRO A 324 29.75 -6.59 3.72
CA PRO A 324 29.35 -6.44 5.12
C PRO A 324 28.34 -5.30 5.34
N PHE A 325 27.59 -5.38 6.44
CA PHE A 325 26.69 -4.32 6.91
C PHE A 325 27.30 -3.57 8.09
N ASP A 326 27.05 -2.25 8.14
CA ASP A 326 27.52 -1.38 9.21
C ASP A 326 26.38 -0.47 9.71
N PRO A 327 25.95 -0.59 10.98
CA PRO A 327 24.90 0.26 11.55
C PRO A 327 25.20 1.77 11.55
N TYR A 328 26.44 2.17 11.31
CA TYR A 328 26.86 3.56 11.20
C TYR A 328 26.58 4.17 9.81
N THR A 329 26.46 3.32 8.80
CA THR A 329 26.30 3.74 7.40
C THR A 329 25.12 3.09 6.69
N ASP A 330 24.48 2.10 7.30
CA ASP A 330 23.43 1.33 6.66
C ASP A 330 22.08 1.47 7.38
N VAL A 331 21.01 1.60 6.61
CA VAL A 331 19.66 1.69 7.13
C VAL A 331 18.65 1.07 6.17
N PHE A 332 17.63 0.44 6.71
CA PHE A 332 16.57 -0.23 5.97
C PHE A 332 15.26 0.53 6.04
N PHE A 333 14.54 0.54 4.92
CA PHE A 333 13.17 1.06 4.80
C PHE A 333 12.28 0.03 4.12
N ALA A 334 11.08 -0.18 4.64
CA ALA A 334 10.02 -0.95 4.02
C ALA A 334 8.75 -0.10 3.92
N PHE A 335 8.34 0.23 2.72
CA PHE A 335 7.18 1.09 2.47
C PHE A 335 5.95 0.25 2.20
N ALA A 336 5.02 0.23 3.16
CA ALA A 336 3.79 -0.54 3.11
C ALA A 336 4.04 -2.02 2.69
N PRO A 337 4.89 -2.75 3.42
CA PRO A 337 5.27 -4.11 3.05
C PRO A 337 4.11 -5.09 3.12
N GLY A 338 3.07 -4.80 3.93
CA GLY A 338 1.88 -5.61 4.05
C GLY A 338 2.12 -6.91 4.81
N PHE A 339 2.97 -6.91 5.81
CA PHE A 339 3.32 -8.11 6.61
C PHE A 339 2.10 -8.85 7.17
N GLY A 340 1.07 -8.12 7.61
CA GLY A 340 -0.15 -8.68 8.15
C GLY A 340 -1.22 -9.03 7.10
N PHE A 341 -0.91 -8.93 5.82
CA PHE A 341 -1.83 -9.33 4.75
C PHE A 341 -1.65 -10.81 4.39
N PRO A 342 -2.70 -11.45 3.85
CA PRO A 342 -2.59 -12.83 3.39
C PRO A 342 -1.45 -12.99 2.38
N SER A 343 -0.65 -14.04 2.55
CA SER A 343 0.41 -14.41 1.60
C SER A 343 -0.21 -14.76 0.24
N GLU A 344 0.41 -14.33 -0.86
CA GLU A 344 -0.04 -14.71 -2.22
C GLU A 344 -0.05 -16.22 -2.42
N ILE A 345 0.96 -16.91 -1.88
CA ILE A 345 1.05 -18.37 -1.91
C ILE A 345 -0.13 -19.00 -1.17
N ALA A 346 -0.48 -18.48 0.02
CA ALA A 346 -1.62 -18.98 0.78
C ALA A 346 -2.96 -18.71 0.08
N VAL A 347 -3.07 -17.58 -0.62
CA VAL A 347 -4.26 -17.25 -1.44
C VAL A 347 -4.37 -18.22 -2.61
N GLU A 348 -3.28 -18.56 -3.30
CA GLU A 348 -3.27 -19.51 -4.41
C GLU A 348 -3.58 -20.94 -3.95
N GLU A 349 -2.98 -21.39 -2.85
CA GLU A 349 -3.28 -22.69 -2.23
C GLU A 349 -4.74 -22.80 -1.83
N SER A 350 -5.29 -21.76 -1.19
CA SER A 350 -6.71 -21.73 -0.81
C SER A 350 -7.65 -21.74 -2.04
N ALA A 351 -7.26 -21.04 -3.12
CA ALA A 351 -8.02 -21.05 -4.36
C ALA A 351 -7.99 -22.41 -5.04
N ARG A 352 -6.84 -23.11 -5.01
CA ARG A 352 -6.70 -24.47 -5.54
C ARG A 352 -7.57 -25.44 -4.76
N LEU A 353 -7.49 -25.45 -3.42
CA LEU A 353 -8.32 -26.30 -2.58
C LEU A 353 -9.83 -26.11 -2.83
N ARG A 354 -10.29 -24.85 -2.91
CA ARG A 354 -11.68 -24.54 -3.23
C ARG A 354 -12.08 -24.99 -4.65
N ALA A 355 -11.14 -25.00 -5.60
CA ALA A 355 -11.42 -25.49 -6.95
C ALA A 355 -11.54 -27.02 -6.94
N GLU A 356 -10.71 -27.73 -6.19
CA GLU A 356 -10.76 -29.18 -5.98
C GLU A 356 -12.09 -29.57 -5.29
N GLU A 357 -12.47 -28.87 -4.21
CA GLU A 357 -13.76 -29.09 -3.52
C GLU A 357 -14.97 -28.92 -4.47
N ARG A 358 -14.99 -27.84 -5.26
CA ARG A 358 -16.07 -27.61 -6.24
C ARG A 358 -16.12 -28.68 -7.33
N GLU A 359 -14.97 -29.21 -7.74
CA GLU A 359 -14.92 -30.30 -8.71
C GLU A 359 -15.45 -31.59 -8.11
N ASP A 360 -15.13 -31.88 -6.86
CA ASP A 360 -15.63 -33.06 -6.17
C ASP A 360 -17.14 -32.95 -5.88
N GLU A 361 -17.64 -31.77 -5.51
CA GLU A 361 -19.09 -31.50 -5.41
C GLU A 361 -19.81 -31.73 -6.74
N ARG A 362 -19.22 -31.26 -7.86
CA ARG A 362 -19.80 -31.53 -9.21
C ARG A 362 -19.82 -33.02 -9.55
N LYS A 363 -18.73 -33.73 -9.21
CA LYS A 363 -18.67 -35.20 -9.41
C LYS A 363 -19.74 -35.94 -8.59
N MET A 364 -19.88 -35.54 -7.30
CA MET A 364 -20.93 -36.11 -6.44
C MET A 364 -22.35 -35.77 -6.96
N GLN A 365 -22.58 -34.54 -7.39
CA GLN A 365 -23.85 -34.14 -7.95
C GLN A 365 -24.15 -34.92 -9.24
N ALA A 366 -23.21 -35.08 -10.15
CA ALA A 366 -23.37 -35.86 -11.38
C ALA A 366 -23.61 -37.35 -11.07
N ALA A 367 -22.94 -37.92 -10.07
CA ALA A 367 -23.18 -39.27 -9.62
C ALA A 367 -24.61 -39.43 -9.04
N ARG A 368 -25.07 -38.46 -8.28
CA ARG A 368 -26.41 -38.39 -7.70
C ARG A 368 -27.50 -38.31 -8.81
N ASP A 369 -27.30 -37.43 -9.77
CA ASP A 369 -28.20 -37.25 -10.89
C ASP A 369 -28.27 -38.53 -11.75
N THR A 370 -27.13 -39.21 -11.95
CA THR A 370 -27.07 -40.49 -12.65
C THR A 370 -27.80 -41.60 -11.89
N PHE A 371 -27.68 -41.62 -10.55
CA PHE A 371 -28.38 -42.54 -9.69
C PHE A 371 -29.90 -42.33 -9.76
N TYR A 372 -30.39 -41.12 -9.69
CA TYR A 372 -31.80 -40.78 -9.81
C TYR A 372 -32.35 -41.05 -11.22
N ALA A 373 -31.57 -40.79 -12.25
CA ALA A 373 -31.97 -41.10 -13.63
C ALA A 373 -32.09 -42.62 -13.87
N LYS A 374 -31.22 -43.42 -13.26
CA LYS A 374 -31.30 -44.90 -13.35
C LYS A 374 -32.46 -45.49 -12.56
N ASN A 375 -32.88 -44.85 -11.47
CA ASN A 375 -33.91 -45.32 -10.55
C ASN A 375 -35.22 -44.54 -10.71
N ALA A 376 -35.37 -43.75 -11.77
CA ALA A 376 -36.63 -43.10 -12.08
C ALA A 376 -37.70 -44.15 -12.42
N PRO A 377 -38.90 -44.11 -11.83
CA PRO A 377 -39.95 -45.02 -12.14
C PRO A 377 -40.36 -44.91 -13.62
N VAL A 378 -40.47 -46.03 -14.29
CA VAL A 378 -40.89 -46.12 -15.69
C VAL A 378 -42.31 -45.53 -15.78
N PRO A 379 -42.58 -44.54 -16.66
CA PRO A 379 -43.94 -44.03 -16.83
C PRO A 379 -44.85 -45.11 -17.42
N GLY A 380 -45.70 -45.69 -16.60
CA GLY A 380 -46.71 -46.69 -17.13
C GLY A 380 -47.27 -47.68 -16.13
N GLU A 381 -46.79 -47.82 -14.91
CA GLU A 381 -47.44 -48.68 -13.91
C GLU A 381 -48.20 -47.83 -12.89
N SER A 382 -49.50 -47.76 -13.09
CA SER A 382 -50.48 -47.26 -12.12
C SER A 382 -50.64 -48.28 -11.00
N THR A 383 -49.97 -48.06 -9.86
CA THR A 383 -50.31 -48.72 -8.59
C THR A 383 -51.24 -47.83 -7.80
N GLU A 384 -52.49 -48.33 -7.62
CA GLU A 384 -53.50 -47.73 -6.74
C GLU A 384 -52.95 -47.54 -5.30
N PRO A 385 -53.37 -46.48 -4.59
CA PRO A 385 -52.90 -46.24 -3.25
C PRO A 385 -53.59 -47.17 -2.26
N THR A 386 -52.82 -48.06 -1.65
CA THR A 386 -53.22 -48.80 -0.47
C THR A 386 -53.13 -47.87 0.76
N GLU A 387 -54.27 -47.57 1.35
CA GLU A 387 -54.37 -46.90 2.66
C GLU A 387 -53.69 -47.76 3.72
N GLY A 388 -52.63 -47.24 4.35
CA GLY A 388 -51.89 -47.90 5.43
C GLY A 388 -51.14 -46.91 6.28
N ALA A 389 -51.78 -46.55 7.37
CA ALA A 389 -51.27 -46.05 8.66
C ALA A 389 -49.88 -45.41 8.72
N ILE A 390 -49.87 -44.13 8.97
CA ILE A 390 -48.70 -43.33 9.39
C ILE A 390 -48.48 -43.54 10.89
N PRO A 391 -47.30 -43.98 11.36
CA PRO A 391 -46.93 -43.82 12.78
C PRO A 391 -46.36 -42.43 13.01
N ASN A 392 -47.05 -41.70 13.83
CA ASN A 392 -46.74 -40.41 14.36
C ASN A 392 -45.49 -40.52 15.29
N SER A 393 -44.31 -40.14 14.84
CA SER A 393 -43.15 -39.93 15.74
C SER A 393 -42.97 -38.45 16.02
N GLY A 394 -43.58 -38.03 17.11
CA GLY A 394 -43.43 -36.66 17.65
C GLY A 394 -42.02 -36.38 18.10
N TYR A 395 -41.38 -35.44 17.41
CA TYR A 395 -40.17 -34.80 17.92
C TYR A 395 -40.61 -33.58 18.75
N ARG A 396 -40.48 -33.67 20.09
CA ARG A 396 -40.63 -32.54 20.99
C ARG A 396 -39.26 -31.86 21.14
N PRO A 397 -39.15 -30.52 21.03
CA PRO A 397 -37.93 -29.82 21.42
C PRO A 397 -37.84 -29.80 22.98
N SER A 398 -36.69 -30.21 23.49
CA SER A 398 -36.39 -30.16 24.91
C SER A 398 -36.24 -28.73 25.40
N GLU A 399 -36.95 -28.41 26.46
CA GLU A 399 -36.86 -27.15 27.22
C GLU A 399 -35.47 -26.96 27.83
N VAL A 400 -34.90 -25.77 27.62
CA VAL A 400 -33.68 -25.30 28.27
C VAL A 400 -33.98 -24.99 29.74
N ALA A 401 -33.34 -25.71 30.63
CA ALA A 401 -33.43 -25.51 32.09
C ALA A 401 -32.86 -24.12 32.47
N LYS A 402 -33.67 -23.34 33.17
CA LYS A 402 -33.28 -22.11 33.89
C LYS A 402 -32.51 -22.50 35.14
N ASN A 403 -31.28 -22.00 35.31
CA ASN A 403 -30.59 -21.98 36.60
C ASN A 403 -30.92 -20.68 37.37
N PRO A 404 -31.18 -20.74 38.66
CA PRO A 404 -31.51 -19.56 39.45
C PRO A 404 -30.29 -18.89 40.09
N ALA A 405 -30.46 -17.62 40.27
CA ALA A 405 -29.70 -16.59 40.94
C ALA A 405 -28.77 -16.98 42.11
N GLY A 406 -27.69 -16.22 42.23
CA GLY A 406 -26.93 -16.10 43.46
C GLY A 406 -25.72 -15.19 43.40
N GLY A 407 -25.79 -14.03 44.03
CA GLY A 407 -24.64 -13.41 44.68
C GLY A 407 -24.03 -12.17 44.03
N ASP A 408 -24.56 -11.00 44.38
CA ASP A 408 -23.91 -9.70 44.24
C ASP A 408 -22.64 -9.63 45.11
N THR A 409 -21.51 -9.34 44.46
CA THR A 409 -20.35 -8.73 45.11
C THR A 409 -19.87 -7.61 44.18
N PRO A 410 -19.75 -6.35 44.65
CA PRO A 410 -19.34 -5.25 43.80
C PRO A 410 -17.83 -5.39 43.47
N ALA A 411 -17.52 -5.55 42.20
CA ALA A 411 -16.15 -5.48 41.71
C ALA A 411 -15.69 -4.01 41.75
N ALA A 412 -14.51 -3.80 42.36
CA ALA A 412 -13.82 -2.52 42.41
C ALA A 412 -13.62 -1.97 40.99
N GLU A 413 -13.90 -0.67 40.80
CA GLU A 413 -13.59 0.04 39.58
C GLU A 413 -12.08 0.01 39.31
N PRO A 414 -11.62 -0.34 38.11
CA PRO A 414 -10.22 -0.27 37.77
C PRO A 414 -9.81 1.17 37.50
N ASP A 415 -8.67 1.54 38.03
CA ASP A 415 -7.95 2.79 37.91
C ASP A 415 -7.85 3.27 36.44
N PRO A 416 -8.18 4.53 36.12
CA PRO A 416 -8.23 5.02 34.73
C PRO A 416 -6.84 5.25 34.05
N GLU A 417 -5.74 5.00 34.73
CA GLU A 417 -4.39 5.26 34.18
C GLU A 417 -3.69 4.06 33.52
N VAL A 418 -4.35 2.90 33.40
CA VAL A 418 -3.79 1.73 32.69
C VAL A 418 -4.74 1.30 31.57
N MET A 419 -5.05 2.20 30.66
CA MET A 419 -5.58 1.81 29.35
C MET A 419 -4.41 1.51 28.40
N ALA A 420 -3.62 0.52 28.76
CA ALA A 420 -2.82 -0.20 27.77
C ALA A 420 -3.79 -0.81 26.75
N PHE A 421 -3.60 -0.40 25.52
CA PHE A 421 -4.29 -0.86 24.32
C PHE A 421 -4.50 -2.38 24.34
N ARG A 422 -5.71 -2.84 24.68
CA ARG A 422 -6.14 -4.22 24.47
C ARG A 422 -7.00 -4.27 23.20
N PRO A 423 -6.57 -4.99 22.16
CA PRO A 423 -7.44 -5.19 21.01
C PRO A 423 -8.71 -5.93 21.46
N LYS A 424 -9.89 -5.42 21.05
CA LYS A 424 -11.17 -6.12 21.25
C LYS A 424 -11.07 -7.47 20.54
N GLN A 425 -11.07 -8.56 21.31
CA GLN A 425 -11.21 -9.91 20.79
C GLN A 425 -12.58 -10.01 20.10
N GLY A 426 -12.58 -9.99 18.77
CA GLY A 426 -13.73 -10.40 17.99
C GLY A 426 -13.97 -11.90 18.22
N ASN A 427 -15.22 -12.28 18.50
CA ASN A 427 -15.63 -13.68 18.62
C ASN A 427 -15.36 -14.42 17.30
N PHE A 428 -14.24 -15.10 17.22
CA PHE A 428 -13.95 -16.06 16.14
C PHE A 428 -14.50 -17.42 16.55
N THR A 429 -15.75 -17.69 16.21
CA THR A 429 -16.33 -19.03 16.20
C THR A 429 -16.22 -19.59 14.79
N SER A 430 -15.12 -20.20 14.47
CA SER A 430 -14.95 -21.40 13.61
C SER A 430 -13.47 -21.70 13.45
N LEU A 431 -13.10 -22.96 13.50
CA LEU A 431 -11.79 -23.55 13.22
C LEU A 431 -11.38 -23.39 11.73
N GLN A 432 -11.34 -22.16 11.24
CA GLN A 432 -10.60 -21.87 10.03
C GLN A 432 -9.19 -21.48 10.47
N ALA A 433 -8.21 -22.28 10.05
CA ALA A 433 -6.80 -21.96 10.26
C ALA A 433 -6.57 -20.48 9.90
N ALA A 434 -5.99 -19.72 10.83
CA ALA A 434 -5.70 -18.31 10.58
C ALA A 434 -4.94 -18.19 9.26
N PRO A 435 -5.32 -17.26 8.37
CA PRO A 435 -4.67 -17.12 7.08
C PRO A 435 -3.18 -16.85 7.33
N ILE A 436 -2.32 -17.61 6.68
CA ILE A 436 -0.87 -17.39 6.73
C ILE A 436 -0.60 -16.01 6.16
N VAL A 437 0.01 -15.14 6.95
CA VAL A 437 0.34 -13.78 6.56
C VAL A 437 1.71 -13.70 5.88
N GLN A 438 1.95 -12.64 5.11
CA GLN A 438 3.19 -12.47 4.35
C GLN A 438 4.44 -12.50 5.25
N ALA A 439 4.39 -11.89 6.44
CA ALA A 439 5.52 -11.89 7.37
C ALA A 439 6.00 -13.30 7.71
N GLN A 440 5.09 -14.24 7.90
CA GLN A 440 5.40 -15.63 8.28
C GLN A 440 5.83 -16.51 7.10
N ARG A 441 5.43 -16.16 5.87
CA ARG A 441 5.66 -17.01 4.70
C ARG A 441 6.71 -16.45 3.75
N GLU A 442 6.61 -15.18 3.42
CA GLU A 442 7.40 -14.55 2.37
C GLU A 442 8.55 -13.71 2.92
N TRP A 443 8.38 -13.18 4.14
CA TRP A 443 9.34 -12.27 4.75
C TRP A 443 10.16 -12.87 5.90
N ALA A 444 9.81 -14.04 6.44
CA ALA A 444 10.43 -14.57 7.66
C ALA A 444 11.95 -14.63 7.57
N GLN A 445 12.49 -15.18 6.49
CA GLN A 445 13.93 -15.24 6.27
C GLN A 445 14.55 -13.86 6.09
N SER A 446 13.92 -12.99 5.29
CA SER A 446 14.38 -11.63 5.07
C SER A 446 14.42 -10.81 6.36
N LEU A 447 13.41 -10.93 7.22
CA LEU A 447 13.35 -10.25 8.52
C LEU A 447 14.46 -10.72 9.46
N GLY A 448 14.68 -12.02 9.57
CA GLY A 448 15.78 -12.58 10.35
C GLY A 448 17.16 -12.09 9.87
N GLN A 449 17.36 -12.03 8.56
CA GLN A 449 18.60 -11.52 7.97
C GLN A 449 18.78 -10.00 8.25
N ILE A 450 17.72 -9.19 8.11
CA ILE A 450 17.76 -7.75 8.42
C ILE A 450 18.13 -7.55 9.90
N LEU A 451 17.50 -8.26 10.82
CA LEU A 451 17.81 -8.18 12.24
C LEU A 451 19.27 -8.54 12.54
N SER A 452 19.82 -9.55 11.86
CA SER A 452 21.21 -9.96 12.04
C SER A 452 22.21 -8.86 11.69
N THR A 453 21.85 -7.91 10.83
CA THR A 453 22.69 -6.76 10.46
C THR A 453 22.85 -5.75 11.59
N ARG A 454 21.94 -5.73 12.56
CA ARG A 454 21.82 -4.71 13.63
C ARG A 454 21.61 -3.28 13.11
N CYS A 455 21.27 -3.13 11.85
CA CYS A 455 20.98 -1.83 11.26
C CYS A 455 19.54 -1.42 11.55
N PRO A 456 19.23 -0.11 11.65
CA PRO A 456 17.86 0.36 11.84
C PRO A 456 16.95 -0.03 10.68
N LEU A 457 15.74 -0.50 11.00
CA LEU A 457 14.67 -0.78 10.03
C LEU A 457 13.48 0.16 10.27
N TYR A 458 13.07 0.89 9.24
CA TYR A 458 11.87 1.73 9.25
C TYR A 458 10.77 1.08 8.43
N ILE A 459 9.58 0.96 9.03
CA ILE A 459 8.40 0.39 8.38
C ILE A 459 7.31 1.46 8.31
N SER A 460 6.67 1.61 7.17
CA SER A 460 5.49 2.46 7.01
C SER A 460 4.30 1.65 6.47
N GLY A 461 3.09 2.07 6.79
CA GLY A 461 1.85 1.49 6.27
C GLY A 461 0.93 2.55 5.67
N PHE A 462 -0.15 2.14 5.02
CA PHE A 462 -1.11 3.05 4.39
C PHE A 462 -2.12 3.64 5.38
N SER A 463 -2.38 2.93 6.46
CA SER A 463 -3.33 3.36 7.50
C SER A 463 -2.86 2.88 8.88
N PRO A 464 -3.37 3.48 9.97
CA PRO A 464 -3.11 2.97 11.32
C PRO A 464 -3.44 1.48 11.47
N ALA A 465 -4.58 1.05 10.91
CA ALA A 465 -5.01 -0.35 10.98
C ALA A 465 -4.07 -1.31 10.20
N ASP A 466 -3.50 -0.86 9.08
CA ASP A 466 -2.51 -1.67 8.36
C ASP A 466 -1.24 -1.84 9.16
N VAL A 467 -0.80 -0.77 9.82
CA VAL A 467 0.38 -0.83 10.67
C VAL A 467 0.18 -1.70 11.90
N GLU A 468 -0.96 -1.57 12.60
CA GLU A 468 -1.28 -2.43 13.74
C GLU A 468 -1.22 -3.90 13.31
N ARG A 469 -1.76 -4.22 12.14
CA ARG A 469 -1.71 -5.56 11.57
C ARG A 469 -0.28 -5.99 11.21
N ASP A 470 0.50 -5.10 10.61
CA ASP A 470 1.88 -5.37 10.26
C ASP A 470 2.75 -5.59 11.51
N VAL A 471 2.53 -4.80 12.58
CA VAL A 471 3.20 -4.99 13.89
C VAL A 471 2.86 -6.35 14.48
N LEU A 472 1.58 -6.71 14.56
CA LEU A 472 1.16 -8.01 15.09
C LEU A 472 1.76 -9.17 14.28
N ALA A 473 1.78 -9.03 12.95
CA ALA A 473 2.37 -10.04 12.08
C ALA A 473 3.89 -10.16 12.28
N PHE A 474 4.59 -9.04 12.39
CA PHE A 474 6.02 -8.99 12.63
C PHE A 474 6.38 -9.63 13.98
N GLU A 475 5.63 -9.31 15.03
CA GLU A 475 5.80 -9.87 16.37
C GLU A 475 5.44 -11.37 16.47
N SER A 476 4.77 -11.92 15.45
CA SER A 476 4.40 -13.34 15.41
C SER A 476 5.39 -14.23 14.65
N VAL A 477 6.43 -13.66 14.04
CA VAL A 477 7.42 -14.43 13.26
C VAL A 477 8.44 -15.07 14.16
N ASP A 478 8.62 -16.40 14.03
CA ASP A 478 9.62 -17.15 14.79
C ASP A 478 11.04 -16.64 14.51
N GLY A 479 11.82 -16.40 15.57
CA GLY A 479 13.17 -15.85 15.49
C GLY A 479 13.25 -14.35 15.17
N VAL A 480 12.10 -13.67 15.13
CA VAL A 480 11.99 -12.21 15.00
C VAL A 480 11.31 -11.63 16.24
N SER A 481 10.28 -12.30 16.71
CA SER A 481 9.51 -11.90 17.89
C SER A 481 10.40 -11.73 19.12
N GLY A 482 10.40 -10.54 19.71
CA GLY A 482 11.20 -10.24 20.90
C GLY A 482 12.71 -10.03 20.66
N GLU A 483 13.20 -10.18 19.44
CA GLU A 483 14.62 -10.06 19.09
C GLU A 483 15.01 -8.67 18.57
N PHE A 484 14.13 -7.66 18.73
CA PHE A 484 14.37 -6.30 18.27
C PHE A 484 13.93 -5.25 19.30
N ASP A 485 14.56 -4.08 19.20
CA ASP A 485 14.21 -2.92 20.01
C ASP A 485 13.34 -1.94 19.21
N TRP A 486 12.32 -1.38 19.86
CA TRP A 486 11.53 -0.31 19.28
C TRP A 486 12.30 1.01 19.27
N LEU A 487 12.67 1.49 18.08
CA LEU A 487 13.37 2.75 17.90
C LEU A 487 12.44 3.96 17.89
N LEU A 488 11.26 3.77 17.30
CA LEU A 488 10.19 4.77 17.23
C LEU A 488 8.87 4.14 17.69
N THR A 489 8.12 4.87 18.50
CA THR A 489 6.73 4.50 18.78
C THR A 489 5.89 4.65 17.52
N PRO A 490 4.90 3.76 17.31
CA PRO A 490 3.94 3.88 16.23
C PRO A 490 3.25 5.27 16.19
N GLY A 491 3.02 5.82 14.99
CA GLY A 491 2.36 7.10 14.83
C GLY A 491 2.50 7.70 13.42
N GLU A 492 2.07 8.94 13.23
CA GLU A 492 2.03 9.57 11.93
C GLU A 492 3.42 9.75 11.29
N ASN A 493 3.47 9.54 9.97
CA ASN A 493 4.59 9.96 9.15
C ASN A 493 4.37 11.41 8.72
N ALA A 494 5.27 12.31 9.13
CA ALA A 494 5.21 13.73 8.77
C ALA A 494 5.20 13.98 7.25
N PHE A 495 5.70 13.02 6.48
CA PHE A 495 5.81 13.07 5.02
C PHE A 495 4.97 12.00 4.31
N SER A 496 3.84 11.59 4.91
CA SER A 496 2.85 10.80 4.19
C SER A 496 2.24 11.61 3.03
N SER A 497 1.90 10.93 1.93
CA SER A 497 1.21 11.59 0.81
C SER A 497 -0.08 12.25 1.28
N GLN A 498 -0.28 13.51 0.88
CA GLN A 498 -1.55 14.22 1.08
C GLN A 498 -2.57 13.87 0.00
N GLN A 499 -2.13 13.30 -1.11
CA GLN A 499 -3.02 12.86 -2.19
C GLN A 499 -3.73 11.56 -1.82
N TRP A 500 -5.05 11.53 -2.02
CA TRP A 500 -5.84 10.33 -1.91
C TRP A 500 -5.58 9.41 -3.10
N ALA A 501 -5.29 8.15 -2.82
CA ALA A 501 -5.21 7.12 -3.83
C ALA A 501 -6.42 6.19 -3.71
N ILE A 502 -7.13 6.03 -4.83
CA ILE A 502 -8.16 5.01 -4.95
C ILE A 502 -7.48 3.77 -5.50
N ALA A 503 -7.53 2.69 -4.73
CA ALA A 503 -6.97 1.42 -5.15
C ALA A 503 -7.70 0.89 -6.40
N ASP A 504 -6.93 0.44 -7.38
CA ASP A 504 -7.49 -0.26 -8.54
C ASP A 504 -7.85 -1.71 -8.16
N PHE A 505 -8.93 -2.22 -8.75
CA PHE A 505 -9.32 -3.62 -8.57
C PHE A 505 -8.31 -4.55 -9.23
N ASP A 506 -7.78 -5.50 -8.47
CA ASP A 506 -6.97 -6.56 -9.04
C ASP A 506 -7.90 -7.58 -9.72
N THR A 507 -7.72 -7.73 -11.03
CA THR A 507 -8.49 -8.69 -11.82
C THR A 507 -8.29 -10.13 -11.35
N ARG A 508 -7.15 -10.44 -10.77
CA ARG A 508 -6.84 -11.78 -10.23
C ARG A 508 -7.71 -12.13 -9.03
N ILE A 509 -8.03 -11.15 -8.18
CA ILE A 509 -8.91 -11.35 -7.02
C ILE A 509 -10.37 -11.38 -7.43
N ALA A 510 -10.78 -10.58 -8.42
CA ALA A 510 -12.16 -10.48 -8.87
C ALA A 510 -12.67 -11.75 -9.60
N VAL A 511 -11.77 -12.50 -10.26
CA VAL A 511 -12.09 -13.76 -10.94
C VAL A 511 -12.23 -14.93 -9.95
N LYS A 512 -11.63 -14.81 -8.75
CA LYS A 512 -11.60 -15.87 -7.72
C LYS A 512 -12.68 -15.69 -6.63
N ALA A 513 -13.45 -14.61 -6.65
CA ALA A 513 -14.57 -14.34 -5.74
C ALA A 513 -15.92 -14.60 -6.40
#